data_b80ca30c0fbe52de4d2355d484214b46
#
_entry.id   b80ca30c0fbe52de4d2355d484214b46
#
_cell.length_a   1.000
_cell.length_b   1.000
_cell.length_c   1.000
_cell.angle_alpha   90.00
_cell.angle_beta   90.00
_cell.angle_gamma   90.00
#
_symmetry.space_group_name_H-M   'P 1'
#
loop_
_entity.id
_entity.type
_entity.pdbx_description
1 polymer ?
#
loop_
_entity_poly.entity_id
_entity_poly.type
_entity_poly.pdbx_seq_one_letter_code
_entity_poly.pdbx_strand_id
1 'polypeptide(L)'
;MEDIIIEFSLNEEQERAFRTVANHASSLAPPPLKMCLTGMGGTGKTQVIKALVSMFERRKESHQFIVVAPTGNAAASIGGTTYHSMFGIRIDEKKGNSENIKNQATLIAEARMKLRGVEYIFIDELSMVSCREFYAICARLCEIYNKPEVAFGGVNMIVAGDFAQLPPVGGNPLYRCFSKNEMNTRQSEYEQLSILGLIYWHQFTTVVILRKNMRQKHQSPEDTKLRTCLENMRYASCTKEDLDFLYTRVAGRDSTQPRLTDPRFRNVPIITAWNVQKDRINDVGTVRFANDTNQTLSHFYSIDNITTVTDKRKKGLKSGPSLQTIKPEMQHALWNAGPATSQHFAGKLSLCIGMPVMIRNNDATELCITKGQEATVVGWNAIKGPEGVDVLDTLFLKLTNPPKDINIPGLPTNVIPMTRSTLSICASLPNDTVQYIKREQVQVLPCFAMTDFAAQGKTRPYNLVELMHAKTHLSYYTALSRSATAEGTVIIQGFDPNKITKGIRGELRQEFRDLNILDEISKMRYQGNLPKNTIHSMRNPTIHAFRLWKNYSTDEEQANWHNAIKSKNDKADEIPSQNNDIFWNPNLANELIKKVESELVSKKKITKKGIEAKK
;
A
#
# COMPACT_ATOMS: atom_id res chain seq x y z
N MET A 1 19.92 16.75 -17.70
CA MET A 1 18.80 15.77 -17.86
C MET A 1 19.28 14.54 -18.65
N GLU A 2 19.97 14.73 -19.76
CA GLU A 2 20.48 13.62 -20.57
C GLU A 2 21.35 12.64 -19.76
N ASP A 3 22.29 13.15 -18.96
CA ASP A 3 23.16 12.30 -18.14
C ASP A 3 22.39 11.38 -17.19
N ILE A 4 21.27 11.87 -16.63
CA ILE A 4 20.41 11.08 -15.75
C ILE A 4 19.67 9.99 -16.52
N ILE A 5 19.17 10.31 -17.72
CA ILE A 5 18.47 9.35 -18.58
C ILE A 5 19.40 8.19 -18.95
N ILE A 6 20.64 8.51 -19.31
CA ILE A 6 21.68 7.52 -19.65
C ILE A 6 22.07 6.70 -18.42
N GLU A 7 22.37 7.36 -17.30
CA GLU A 7 22.78 6.71 -16.04
C GLU A 7 21.72 5.71 -15.52
N PHE A 8 20.45 6.13 -15.54
CA PHE A 8 19.35 5.28 -15.11
C PHE A 8 18.83 4.37 -16.23
N SER A 9 19.39 4.44 -17.45
CA SER A 9 18.99 3.64 -18.62
C SER A 9 17.48 3.67 -18.83
N LEU A 10 16.88 4.86 -18.79
CA LEU A 10 15.45 5.03 -18.92
C LEU A 10 15.00 4.68 -20.34
N ASN A 11 13.95 3.84 -20.46
CA ASN A 11 13.31 3.60 -21.75
C ASN A 11 12.40 4.78 -22.12
N GLU A 12 11.89 4.80 -23.36
CA GLU A 12 11.07 5.88 -23.92
C GLU A 12 9.90 6.33 -23.00
N GLU A 13 9.18 5.36 -22.40
CA GLU A 13 8.04 5.66 -21.52
C GLU A 13 8.51 6.22 -20.17
N GLN A 14 9.59 5.66 -19.62
CA GLN A 14 10.20 6.12 -18.37
C GLN A 14 10.83 7.52 -18.56
N GLU A 15 11.51 7.74 -19.69
CA GLU A 15 12.07 9.03 -20.06
C GLU A 15 10.96 10.09 -20.19
N ARG A 16 9.86 9.76 -20.89
CA ARG A 16 8.71 10.65 -21.00
C ARG A 16 8.16 11.03 -19.63
N ALA A 17 8.01 10.05 -18.72
CA ALA A 17 7.57 10.31 -17.36
C ALA A 17 8.53 11.23 -16.60
N PHE A 18 9.83 10.95 -16.67
CA PHE A 18 10.88 11.76 -16.06
C PHE A 18 10.89 13.19 -16.62
N ARG A 19 10.94 13.34 -17.94
CA ARG A 19 10.97 14.66 -18.60
C ARG A 19 9.72 15.48 -18.35
N THR A 20 8.53 14.85 -18.22
CA THR A 20 7.29 15.56 -17.89
C THR A 20 7.43 16.29 -16.55
N VAL A 21 7.97 15.65 -15.53
CA VAL A 21 8.19 16.27 -14.21
C VAL A 21 9.37 17.25 -14.25
N ALA A 22 10.47 16.88 -14.90
CA ALA A 22 11.68 17.70 -14.99
C ALA A 22 11.43 19.02 -15.73
N ASN A 23 10.72 18.99 -16.85
CA ASN A 23 10.35 20.19 -17.62
C ASN A 23 9.39 21.08 -16.83
N HIS A 24 8.42 20.46 -16.11
CA HIS A 24 7.53 21.19 -15.21
C HIS A 24 8.30 21.89 -14.11
N ALA A 25 9.26 21.22 -13.47
CA ALA A 25 10.10 21.80 -12.41
C ALA A 25 11.08 22.88 -12.91
N SER A 26 11.32 22.93 -14.23
CA SER A 26 12.18 23.94 -14.86
C SER A 26 11.38 25.11 -15.46
N SER A 27 10.04 25.02 -15.44
CA SER A 27 9.16 26.06 -15.98
C SER A 27 8.90 27.17 -14.96
N LEU A 28 8.72 28.40 -15.43
CA LEU A 28 8.42 29.52 -14.57
C LEU A 28 6.93 29.50 -14.16
N ALA A 29 6.65 29.30 -12.86
CA ALA A 29 5.30 29.31 -12.27
C ALA A 29 4.26 28.44 -13.04
N PRO A 30 4.52 27.18 -13.32
CA PRO A 30 3.55 26.33 -14.02
C PRO A 30 2.35 26.03 -13.11
N PRO A 31 1.16 25.72 -13.67
CA PRO A 31 0.02 25.30 -12.88
C PRO A 31 0.32 23.97 -12.17
N PRO A 32 -0.25 23.71 -10.98
CA PRO A 32 0.05 22.51 -10.21
C PRO A 32 -0.10 21.21 -11.02
N LEU A 33 0.95 20.41 -11.06
CA LEU A 33 0.98 19.12 -11.77
C LEU A 33 0.17 18.07 -10.99
N LYS A 34 -0.72 17.37 -11.67
CA LYS A 34 -1.42 16.18 -11.16
C LYS A 34 -1.17 15.04 -12.14
N MET A 35 -0.19 14.20 -11.83
CA MET A 35 0.31 13.15 -12.73
C MET A 35 0.12 11.77 -12.13
N CYS A 36 -0.33 10.82 -12.96
CA CYS A 36 -0.39 9.40 -12.64
C CYS A 36 0.63 8.63 -13.47
N LEU A 37 1.55 7.93 -12.79
CA LEU A 37 2.50 6.99 -13.38
C LEU A 37 2.03 5.57 -13.11
N THR A 38 1.48 4.89 -14.11
CA THR A 38 0.94 3.54 -13.93
C THR A 38 1.66 2.52 -14.80
N GLY A 39 1.41 1.24 -14.56
CA GLY A 39 2.00 0.13 -15.29
C GLY A 39 2.08 -1.12 -14.44
N MET A 40 2.18 -2.27 -15.08
CA MET A 40 2.26 -3.55 -14.38
C MET A 40 3.47 -3.65 -13.44
N GLY A 41 3.43 -4.65 -12.56
CA GLY A 41 4.56 -4.95 -11.69
C GLY A 41 5.83 -5.25 -12.50
N GLY A 42 6.93 -4.55 -12.21
CA GLY A 42 8.21 -4.77 -12.92
C GLY A 42 8.48 -3.86 -14.12
N THR A 43 7.62 -2.90 -14.42
CA THR A 43 7.84 -1.94 -15.52
C THR A 43 8.79 -0.79 -15.18
N GLY A 44 9.33 -0.76 -13.96
CA GLY A 44 10.37 0.21 -13.57
C GLY A 44 9.84 1.56 -13.09
N LYS A 45 8.65 1.63 -12.49
CA LYS A 45 8.16 2.84 -11.80
C LYS A 45 9.18 3.39 -10.81
N THR A 46 9.78 2.51 -10.01
CA THR A 46 10.84 2.87 -9.05
C THR A 46 12.08 3.46 -9.72
N GLN A 47 12.39 3.09 -10.97
CA GLN A 47 13.51 3.67 -11.71
C GLN A 47 13.26 5.15 -12.03
N VAL A 48 12.03 5.49 -12.41
CA VAL A 48 11.63 6.89 -12.65
C VAL A 48 11.73 7.70 -11.35
N ILE A 49 11.28 7.12 -10.21
CA ILE A 49 11.39 7.79 -8.89
C ILE A 49 12.86 8.10 -8.58
N LYS A 50 13.74 7.11 -8.71
CA LYS A 50 15.18 7.29 -8.44
C LYS A 50 15.81 8.35 -9.34
N ALA A 51 15.45 8.37 -10.62
CA ALA A 51 15.92 9.39 -11.56
C ALA A 51 15.44 10.81 -11.16
N LEU A 52 14.18 10.95 -10.71
CA LEU A 52 13.65 12.22 -10.19
C LEU A 52 14.38 12.66 -8.92
N VAL A 53 14.58 11.77 -7.95
CA VAL A 53 15.36 12.07 -6.73
C VAL A 53 16.75 12.55 -7.10
N SER A 54 17.48 11.83 -7.97
CA SER A 54 18.81 12.23 -8.45
C SER A 54 18.80 13.59 -9.13
N MET A 55 17.74 13.92 -9.88
CA MET A 55 17.61 15.23 -10.52
C MET A 55 17.52 16.36 -9.49
N PHE A 56 16.65 16.24 -8.49
CA PHE A 56 16.51 17.26 -7.45
C PHE A 56 17.77 17.36 -6.58
N GLU A 57 18.46 16.25 -6.32
CA GLU A 57 19.77 16.24 -5.63
C GLU A 57 20.83 17.02 -6.39
N ARG A 58 21.00 16.77 -7.70
CA ARG A 58 21.97 17.48 -8.56
C ARG A 58 21.67 18.97 -8.68
N ARG A 59 20.39 19.34 -8.61
CA ARG A 59 19.95 20.75 -8.57
C ARG A 59 20.12 21.40 -7.19
N LYS A 60 20.52 20.63 -6.16
CA LYS A 60 20.55 21.05 -4.73
C LYS A 60 19.17 21.47 -4.20
N GLU A 61 18.12 20.86 -4.73
CA GLU A 61 16.72 21.13 -4.43
C GLU A 61 16.03 19.89 -3.79
N SER A 62 16.80 19.00 -3.15
CA SER A 62 16.28 17.77 -2.53
C SER A 62 15.13 18.01 -1.55
N HIS A 63 15.11 19.20 -0.90
CA HIS A 63 14.05 19.60 0.02
C HIS A 63 12.71 19.86 -0.66
N GLN A 64 12.67 20.07 -1.97
CA GLN A 64 11.44 20.34 -2.72
C GLN A 64 10.71 19.04 -3.13
N PHE A 65 11.37 17.90 -3.13
CA PHE A 65 10.81 16.63 -3.61
C PHE A 65 10.79 15.58 -2.51
N ILE A 66 9.61 15.08 -2.16
CA ILE A 66 9.46 14.00 -1.20
C ILE A 66 8.73 12.80 -1.81
N VAL A 67 9.09 11.63 -1.30
CA VAL A 67 8.48 10.37 -1.69
C VAL A 67 7.78 9.75 -0.48
N VAL A 68 6.53 9.35 -0.66
CA VAL A 68 5.73 8.70 0.38
C VAL A 68 5.01 7.47 -0.17
N ALA A 69 4.64 6.55 0.72
CA ALA A 69 3.89 5.35 0.35
C ALA A 69 2.88 4.96 1.45
N PRO A 70 1.89 4.10 1.18
CA PRO A 70 0.93 3.63 2.18
C PRO A 70 1.54 2.73 3.24
N THR A 71 2.62 2.01 2.92
CA THR A 71 3.27 1.06 3.84
C THR A 71 4.73 1.42 4.07
N GLY A 72 5.25 1.08 5.26
CA GLY A 72 6.66 1.34 5.60
C GLY A 72 7.64 0.64 4.68
N ASN A 73 7.35 -0.60 4.29
CA ASN A 73 8.21 -1.37 3.38
C ASN A 73 8.27 -0.76 1.97
N ALA A 74 7.13 -0.33 1.42
CA ALA A 74 7.10 0.38 0.14
C ALA A 74 7.88 1.71 0.25
N ALA A 75 7.67 2.47 1.33
CA ALA A 75 8.36 3.72 1.58
C ALA A 75 9.90 3.53 1.67
N ALA A 76 10.36 2.54 2.44
CA ALA A 76 11.79 2.26 2.58
C ALA A 76 12.47 1.88 1.26
N SER A 77 11.77 1.12 0.38
CA SER A 77 12.30 0.69 -0.92
C SER A 77 12.62 1.85 -1.88
N ILE A 78 12.03 3.01 -1.65
CA ILE A 78 12.18 4.23 -2.44
C ILE A 78 12.83 5.38 -1.67
N GLY A 79 13.38 5.10 -0.47
CA GLY A 79 14.01 6.11 0.38
C GLY A 79 13.05 7.13 0.98
N GLY A 80 11.74 6.82 1.02
CA GLY A 80 10.68 7.69 1.52
C GLY A 80 10.17 7.32 2.91
N THR A 81 9.01 7.88 3.28
CA THR A 81 8.30 7.60 4.53
C THR A 81 6.83 7.29 4.25
N THR A 82 6.07 6.82 5.26
CA THR A 82 4.63 6.64 5.06
C THR A 82 3.92 7.99 5.03
N TYR A 83 2.92 8.15 4.14
CA TYR A 83 2.13 9.38 4.09
C TYR A 83 1.39 9.65 5.40
N HIS A 84 1.03 8.61 6.16
CA HIS A 84 0.45 8.75 7.49
C HIS A 84 1.39 9.49 8.45
N SER A 85 2.65 9.09 8.50
CA SER A 85 3.67 9.72 9.34
C SER A 85 4.07 11.11 8.83
N MET A 86 4.20 11.27 7.50
CA MET A 86 4.62 12.53 6.90
C MET A 86 3.58 13.64 7.09
N PHE A 87 2.30 13.32 6.86
CA PHE A 87 1.21 14.30 6.91
C PHE A 87 0.48 14.33 8.27
N GLY A 88 0.89 13.50 9.23
CA GLY A 88 0.23 13.40 10.53
C GLY A 88 -1.23 12.91 10.43
N ILE A 89 -1.53 12.01 9.47
CA ILE A 89 -2.84 11.40 9.30
C ILE A 89 -2.94 10.17 10.22
N ARG A 90 -3.97 10.11 11.06
CA ARG A 90 -4.24 8.94 11.92
C ARG A 90 -5.16 7.95 11.22
N ILE A 91 -4.85 6.65 11.34
CA ILE A 91 -5.65 5.57 10.77
C ILE A 91 -6.98 5.38 11.53
N ASP A 92 -7.03 5.70 12.82
CA ASP A 92 -8.19 5.52 13.70
C ASP A 92 -8.74 6.85 14.21
N GLU A 93 -9.55 7.52 13.43
CA GLU A 93 -10.43 8.59 13.94
C GLU A 93 -11.75 8.01 14.48
N LYS A 94 -11.69 7.14 15.50
CA LYS A 94 -12.88 6.85 16.31
C LYS A 94 -13.05 7.92 17.39
N LYS A 95 -13.99 8.84 17.09
CA LYS A 95 -14.70 9.79 17.99
C LYS A 95 -13.89 10.68 18.94
N GLY A 96 -13.93 11.96 18.60
CA GLY A 96 -13.84 13.22 19.34
C GLY A 96 -13.70 13.22 20.88
N ASN A 97 -12.51 12.97 21.40
CA ASN A 97 -12.13 13.40 22.74
C ASN A 97 -11.33 14.71 22.65
N SER A 98 -11.50 15.63 23.60
CA SER A 98 -10.80 16.92 23.65
C SER A 98 -9.26 16.80 23.66
N GLU A 99 -8.70 15.70 24.15
CA GLU A 99 -7.27 15.36 24.06
C GLU A 99 -6.82 15.09 22.62
N ASN A 100 -7.73 14.56 21.77
CA ASN A 100 -7.43 14.31 20.35
C ASN A 100 -7.27 15.60 19.55
N ILE A 101 -7.94 16.70 19.94
CA ILE A 101 -7.86 18.00 19.23
C ILE A 101 -6.52 18.69 19.47
N LYS A 102 -6.01 18.68 20.74
CA LYS A 102 -4.69 19.23 21.05
C LYS A 102 -3.59 18.44 20.32
N ASN A 103 -3.70 17.11 20.30
CA ASN A 103 -2.76 16.26 19.59
C ASN A 103 -2.83 16.46 18.06
N GLN A 104 -3.97 16.82 17.50
CA GLN A 104 -4.11 17.07 16.06
C GLN A 104 -3.40 18.38 15.63
N ALA A 105 -3.52 19.45 16.41
CA ALA A 105 -2.82 20.70 16.15
C ALA A 105 -1.29 20.52 16.17
N THR A 106 -0.77 19.74 17.12
CA THR A 106 0.65 19.39 17.20
C THR A 106 1.10 18.60 15.97
N LEU A 107 0.34 17.58 15.55
CA LEU A 107 0.66 16.80 14.36
C LEU A 107 0.68 17.64 13.07
N ILE A 108 -0.25 18.60 12.94
CA ILE A 108 -0.25 19.55 11.81
C ILE A 108 0.98 20.46 11.86
N ALA A 109 1.35 20.96 13.05
CA ALA A 109 2.53 21.81 13.21
C ALA A 109 3.81 21.05 12.86
N GLU A 110 3.96 19.81 13.31
CA GLU A 110 5.09 18.93 12.96
C GLU A 110 5.12 18.65 11.45
N ALA A 111 3.97 18.36 10.84
CA ALA A 111 3.87 18.12 9.40
C ALA A 111 4.25 19.39 8.60
N ARG A 112 3.85 20.58 9.05
CA ARG A 112 4.27 21.86 8.45
C ARG A 112 5.78 22.06 8.49
N MET A 113 6.42 21.67 9.58
CA MET A 113 7.89 21.75 9.68
C MET A 113 8.56 20.80 8.68
N LYS A 114 8.07 19.54 8.60
CA LYS A 114 8.60 18.52 7.68
C LYS A 114 8.41 18.90 6.21
N LEU A 115 7.30 19.58 5.88
CA LEU A 115 6.92 19.92 4.50
C LEU A 115 7.31 21.34 4.10
N ARG A 116 8.13 22.02 4.91
CA ARG A 116 8.59 23.36 4.58
C ARG A 116 9.45 23.35 3.31
N GLY A 117 9.02 24.07 2.29
CA GLY A 117 9.73 24.15 1.00
C GLY A 117 9.47 22.98 0.05
N VAL A 118 8.61 22.02 0.42
CA VAL A 118 8.24 20.92 -0.47
C VAL A 118 7.27 21.42 -1.53
N GLU A 119 7.60 21.15 -2.80
CA GLU A 119 6.81 21.52 -3.97
C GLU A 119 6.26 20.32 -4.73
N TYR A 120 6.92 19.17 -4.61
CA TYR A 120 6.55 17.92 -5.29
C TYR A 120 6.39 16.79 -4.28
N ILE A 121 5.24 16.11 -4.34
CA ILE A 121 4.95 14.93 -3.53
C ILE A 121 4.72 13.76 -4.47
N PHE A 122 5.52 12.71 -4.29
CA PHE A 122 5.37 11.45 -4.99
C PHE A 122 4.72 10.42 -4.06
N ILE A 123 3.58 9.83 -4.45
CA ILE A 123 2.91 8.74 -3.71
C ILE A 123 3.04 7.45 -4.50
N ASP A 124 3.76 6.45 -3.98
CA ASP A 124 3.84 5.11 -4.58
C ASP A 124 2.75 4.18 -4.04
N GLU A 125 2.54 3.04 -4.71
CA GLU A 125 1.55 2.00 -4.38
C GLU A 125 0.11 2.55 -4.24
N LEU A 126 -0.31 3.40 -5.19
CA LEU A 126 -1.62 4.07 -5.20
C LEU A 126 -2.81 3.11 -5.11
N SER A 127 -2.68 1.87 -5.60
CA SER A 127 -3.75 0.86 -5.54
C SER A 127 -4.23 0.58 -4.11
N MET A 128 -3.37 0.78 -3.12
CA MET A 128 -3.69 0.57 -1.70
C MET A 128 -4.33 1.78 -1.01
N VAL A 129 -4.43 2.91 -1.70
CA VAL A 129 -5.03 4.15 -1.16
C VAL A 129 -6.52 4.16 -1.49
N SER A 130 -7.36 4.27 -0.46
CA SER A 130 -8.81 4.40 -0.63
C SER A 130 -9.24 5.81 -1.03
N CYS A 131 -10.42 5.95 -1.61
CA CYS A 131 -11.01 7.26 -1.91
C CYS A 131 -11.04 8.18 -0.68
N ARG A 132 -11.44 7.64 0.49
CA ARG A 132 -11.46 8.41 1.75
C ARG A 132 -10.06 8.86 2.18
N GLU A 133 -9.06 7.99 2.08
CA GLU A 133 -7.67 8.35 2.40
C GLU A 133 -7.13 9.39 1.44
N PHE A 134 -7.45 9.27 0.16
CA PHE A 134 -7.05 10.25 -0.85
C PHE A 134 -7.63 11.64 -0.59
N TYR A 135 -8.92 11.70 -0.15
CA TYR A 135 -9.49 12.93 0.37
C TYR A 135 -8.76 13.43 1.62
N ALA A 136 -8.47 12.55 2.58
CA ALA A 136 -7.78 12.93 3.81
C ALA A 136 -6.37 13.50 3.54
N ILE A 137 -5.66 12.96 2.54
CA ILE A 137 -4.38 13.50 2.07
C ILE A 137 -4.58 14.92 1.51
N CYS A 138 -5.57 15.11 0.62
CA CYS A 138 -5.86 16.42 0.04
C CYS A 138 -6.20 17.45 1.12
N ALA A 139 -7.16 17.14 1.98
CA ALA A 139 -7.60 18.02 3.06
C ALA A 139 -6.44 18.38 4.02
N ARG A 140 -5.60 17.39 4.37
CA ARG A 140 -4.45 17.62 5.23
C ARG A 140 -3.40 18.54 4.58
N LEU A 141 -3.11 18.37 3.30
CA LEU A 141 -2.21 19.26 2.57
C LEU A 141 -2.78 20.69 2.45
N CYS A 142 -4.09 20.84 2.24
CA CYS A 142 -4.75 22.15 2.28
C CYS A 142 -4.57 22.84 3.65
N GLU A 143 -4.70 22.09 4.76
CA GLU A 143 -4.45 22.62 6.11
C GLU A 143 -2.98 22.99 6.34
N ILE A 144 -2.04 22.14 5.89
CA ILE A 144 -0.59 22.37 6.06
C ILE A 144 -0.14 23.61 5.31
N TYR A 145 -0.53 23.77 4.05
CA TYR A 145 -0.13 24.90 3.20
C TYR A 145 -1.03 26.11 3.35
N ASN A 146 -2.08 26.04 4.20
CA ASN A 146 -3.06 27.10 4.41
C ASN A 146 -3.70 27.62 3.11
N LYS A 147 -4.03 26.70 2.20
CA LYS A 147 -4.67 26.96 0.90
C LYS A 147 -5.89 26.05 0.71
N PRO A 148 -7.00 26.30 1.44
CA PRO A 148 -8.18 25.42 1.40
C PRO A 148 -8.88 25.40 0.04
N GLU A 149 -8.76 26.47 -0.75
CA GLU A 149 -9.42 26.59 -2.06
C GLU A 149 -8.68 25.86 -3.20
N VAL A 150 -7.47 25.38 -2.95
CA VAL A 150 -6.64 24.75 -3.97
C VAL A 150 -6.39 23.29 -3.62
N ALA A 151 -6.81 22.38 -4.49
CA ALA A 151 -6.62 20.96 -4.27
C ALA A 151 -5.16 20.63 -3.91
N PHE A 152 -4.98 19.80 -2.87
CA PHE A 152 -3.68 19.42 -2.30
C PHE A 152 -2.84 20.62 -1.81
N GLY A 153 -3.47 21.75 -1.46
CA GLY A 153 -2.75 22.96 -1.06
C GLY A 153 -1.89 23.59 -2.15
N GLY A 154 -2.10 23.22 -3.42
CA GLY A 154 -1.35 23.69 -4.58
C GLY A 154 -0.02 22.99 -4.83
N VAL A 155 0.26 21.89 -4.13
CA VAL A 155 1.47 21.08 -4.32
C VAL A 155 1.35 20.22 -5.57
N ASN A 156 2.46 19.99 -6.26
CA ASN A 156 2.54 19.10 -7.41
C ASN A 156 2.46 17.64 -6.95
N MET A 157 1.44 16.93 -7.42
CA MET A 157 1.17 15.56 -7.02
C MET A 157 1.53 14.59 -8.14
N ILE A 158 2.43 13.67 -7.84
CA ILE A 158 2.75 12.55 -8.73
C ILE A 158 2.36 11.28 -7.97
N VAL A 159 1.48 10.49 -8.55
CA VAL A 159 1.04 9.23 -7.94
C VAL A 159 1.43 8.06 -8.81
N ALA A 160 1.87 6.96 -8.20
CA ALA A 160 2.27 5.76 -8.93
C ALA A 160 1.61 4.50 -8.38
N GLY A 161 1.28 3.56 -9.28
CA GLY A 161 0.70 2.29 -8.85
C GLY A 161 0.20 1.44 -10.02
N ASP A 162 -0.44 0.33 -9.66
CA ASP A 162 -1.11 -0.57 -10.59
C ASP A 162 -2.44 -1.04 -10.01
N PHE A 163 -3.56 -0.57 -10.54
CA PHE A 163 -4.90 -0.95 -10.05
C PHE A 163 -5.26 -2.42 -10.26
N ALA A 164 -4.45 -3.18 -11.00
CA ALA A 164 -4.57 -4.64 -11.04
C ALA A 164 -3.93 -5.33 -9.83
N GLN A 165 -3.19 -4.61 -8.97
CA GLN A 165 -2.71 -5.10 -7.69
C GLN A 165 -3.78 -4.95 -6.61
N LEU A 166 -3.44 -5.29 -5.35
CA LEU A 166 -4.42 -5.32 -4.28
C LEU A 166 -5.07 -3.96 -4.02
N PRO A 167 -6.39 -3.94 -3.84
CA PRO A 167 -7.13 -2.73 -3.49
C PRO A 167 -6.93 -2.37 -2.01
N PRO A 168 -7.38 -1.18 -1.57
CA PRO A 168 -7.29 -0.79 -0.18
C PRO A 168 -8.08 -1.73 0.74
N VAL A 169 -7.55 -1.94 1.95
CA VAL A 169 -8.21 -2.78 2.96
C VAL A 169 -9.35 -1.99 3.62
N GLY A 170 -10.59 -2.46 3.44
CA GLY A 170 -11.76 -1.86 4.09
C GLY A 170 -12.18 -0.50 3.56
N GLY A 171 -11.74 -0.12 2.35
CA GLY A 171 -12.08 1.14 1.70
C GLY A 171 -12.50 0.98 0.25
N ASN A 172 -13.13 2.01 -0.32
CA ASN A 172 -13.46 2.07 -1.74
C ASN A 172 -12.20 2.42 -2.56
N PRO A 173 -11.86 1.64 -3.60
CA PRO A 173 -10.74 1.96 -4.48
C PRO A 173 -11.03 3.20 -5.33
N LEU A 174 -9.99 3.88 -5.82
CA LEU A 174 -10.10 5.09 -6.63
C LEU A 174 -10.78 4.91 -8.00
N TYR A 175 -10.98 3.66 -8.43
CA TYR A 175 -11.76 3.32 -9.63
C TYR A 175 -13.22 2.94 -9.33
N ARG A 176 -13.72 3.19 -8.11
CA ARG A 176 -15.13 2.98 -7.73
C ARG A 176 -16.03 3.94 -8.50
N CYS A 177 -17.10 3.40 -9.10
CA CYS A 177 -18.19 4.19 -9.66
C CYS A 177 -19.34 4.31 -8.63
N PHE A 178 -19.80 5.53 -8.40
CA PHE A 178 -21.00 5.78 -7.61
C PHE A 178 -22.18 6.00 -8.56
N SER A 179 -23.26 5.27 -8.35
CA SER A 179 -24.49 5.46 -9.12
C SER A 179 -25.16 6.79 -8.77
N LYS A 180 -26.00 7.33 -9.69
CA LYS A 180 -26.79 8.56 -9.43
C LYS A 180 -27.68 8.42 -8.19
N ASN A 181 -28.21 7.22 -7.94
CA ASN A 181 -29.02 6.96 -6.73
C ASN A 181 -28.17 7.01 -5.46
N GLU A 182 -26.94 6.47 -5.48
CA GLU A 182 -26.02 6.57 -4.35
C GLU A 182 -25.63 8.03 -4.06
N MET A 183 -25.57 8.89 -5.07
CA MET A 183 -25.29 10.33 -4.89
C MET A 183 -26.47 11.13 -4.35
N ASN A 184 -27.71 10.71 -4.62
CA ASN A 184 -28.93 11.43 -4.27
C ASN A 184 -29.56 11.00 -2.92
N THR A 185 -29.16 9.87 -2.36
CA THR A 185 -29.64 9.37 -1.07
C THR A 185 -28.90 10.03 0.10
N ARG A 186 -29.50 9.97 1.32
CA ARG A 186 -28.84 10.43 2.55
C ARG A 186 -27.60 9.57 2.80
N GLN A 187 -26.43 10.08 2.41
CA GLN A 187 -25.18 9.36 2.48
C GLN A 187 -24.57 9.40 3.89
N SER A 188 -23.92 8.30 4.26
CA SER A 188 -23.04 8.29 5.43
C SER A 188 -21.86 9.25 5.23
N GLU A 189 -21.30 9.77 6.31
CA GLU A 189 -20.07 10.59 6.26
C GLU A 189 -18.95 9.88 5.49
N TYR A 190 -18.85 8.56 5.66
CA TYR A 190 -17.86 7.74 4.94
C TYR A 190 -18.03 7.79 3.43
N GLU A 191 -19.26 7.70 2.92
CA GLU A 191 -19.56 7.76 1.49
C GLU A 191 -19.31 9.16 0.93
N GLN A 192 -19.73 10.21 1.66
CA GLN A 192 -19.45 11.60 1.27
C GLN A 192 -17.96 11.85 1.08
N LEU A 193 -17.12 11.43 2.05
CA LEU A 193 -15.67 11.58 1.95
C LEU A 193 -15.08 10.73 0.82
N SER A 194 -15.65 9.58 0.54
CA SER A 194 -15.24 8.73 -0.58
C SER A 194 -15.51 9.39 -1.93
N ILE A 195 -16.66 10.05 -2.09
CA ILE A 195 -17.00 10.80 -3.31
C ILE A 195 -16.04 11.99 -3.50
N LEU A 196 -15.73 12.73 -2.44
CA LEU A 196 -14.75 13.82 -2.52
C LEU A 196 -13.37 13.32 -2.96
N GLY A 197 -12.91 12.19 -2.43
CA GLY A 197 -11.67 11.57 -2.84
C GLY A 197 -11.65 11.20 -4.33
N LEU A 198 -12.78 10.69 -4.83
CA LEU A 198 -12.92 10.37 -6.25
C LEU A 198 -12.92 11.63 -7.14
N ILE A 199 -13.57 12.72 -6.71
CA ILE A 199 -13.51 14.01 -7.41
C ILE A 199 -12.06 14.48 -7.55
N TYR A 200 -11.26 14.39 -6.49
CA TYR A 200 -9.84 14.75 -6.56
C TYR A 200 -9.04 13.80 -7.45
N TRP A 201 -9.37 12.50 -7.46
CA TRP A 201 -8.75 11.54 -8.38
C TRP A 201 -9.04 11.89 -9.86
N HIS A 202 -10.25 12.31 -10.18
CA HIS A 202 -10.63 12.72 -11.54
C HIS A 202 -9.92 14.00 -12.03
N GLN A 203 -9.20 14.71 -11.18
CA GLN A 203 -8.34 15.84 -11.58
C GLN A 203 -6.95 15.39 -12.09
N PHE A 204 -6.60 14.10 -12.00
CA PHE A 204 -5.34 13.57 -12.55
C PHE A 204 -5.52 13.30 -14.04
N THR A 205 -5.20 14.30 -14.85
CA THR A 205 -5.35 14.27 -16.31
C THR A 205 -4.05 13.99 -17.07
N THR A 206 -2.89 14.13 -16.41
CA THR A 206 -1.59 13.74 -16.97
C THR A 206 -1.30 12.30 -16.58
N VAL A 207 -1.22 11.40 -17.56
CA VAL A 207 -0.99 9.97 -17.32
C VAL A 207 0.18 9.47 -18.16
N VAL A 208 1.03 8.64 -17.56
CA VAL A 208 2.06 7.88 -18.28
C VAL A 208 1.94 6.42 -17.90
N ILE A 209 1.72 5.56 -18.87
CA ILE A 209 1.66 4.11 -18.70
C ILE A 209 2.99 3.50 -19.11
N LEU A 210 3.64 2.79 -18.17
CA LEU A 210 4.83 1.99 -18.46
C LEU A 210 4.39 0.58 -18.85
N ARG A 211 4.63 0.19 -20.10
CA ARG A 211 4.21 -1.10 -20.66
C ARG A 211 5.34 -2.12 -20.68
N LYS A 212 6.58 -1.67 -20.92
CA LYS A 212 7.74 -2.56 -21.05
C LYS A 212 8.13 -3.14 -19.68
N ASN A 213 8.02 -4.46 -19.53
CA ASN A 213 8.44 -5.16 -18.32
C ASN A 213 9.97 -5.25 -18.25
N MET A 214 10.56 -4.77 -17.15
CA MET A 214 12.00 -4.71 -16.91
C MET A 214 12.47 -5.71 -15.82
N ARG A 215 11.54 -6.41 -15.15
CA ARG A 215 11.87 -7.30 -14.02
C ARG A 215 12.50 -8.60 -14.50
N GLN A 216 11.99 -9.15 -15.56
CA GLN A 216 12.46 -10.41 -16.15
C GLN A 216 13.52 -10.10 -17.18
N LYS A 217 14.76 -9.87 -16.72
CA LYS A 217 15.91 -9.55 -17.59
C LYS A 217 16.40 -10.78 -18.39
N HIS A 218 16.22 -11.99 -17.83
CA HIS A 218 16.52 -13.23 -18.53
C HIS A 218 15.36 -13.54 -19.49
N GLN A 219 15.70 -13.79 -20.75
CA GLN A 219 14.73 -14.03 -21.81
C GLN A 219 14.62 -15.52 -22.12
N SER A 220 14.40 -16.35 -21.09
CA SER A 220 14.04 -17.73 -21.36
C SER A 220 12.64 -17.80 -21.98
N PRO A 221 12.34 -18.81 -22.79
CA PRO A 221 10.99 -19.02 -23.33
C PRO A 221 9.94 -19.09 -22.21
N GLU A 222 10.28 -19.68 -21.07
CA GLU A 222 9.42 -19.82 -19.90
C GLU A 222 9.17 -18.47 -19.23
N ASP A 223 10.18 -17.61 -19.13
CA ASP A 223 10.02 -16.24 -18.59
C ASP A 223 9.12 -15.40 -19.49
N THR A 224 9.20 -15.62 -20.80
CA THR A 224 8.29 -14.98 -21.77
C THR A 224 6.85 -15.43 -21.57
N LYS A 225 6.61 -16.74 -21.38
CA LYS A 225 5.28 -17.29 -21.05
C LYS A 225 4.75 -16.73 -19.74
N LEU A 226 5.60 -16.65 -18.69
CA LEU A 226 5.21 -16.05 -17.42
C LEU A 226 4.78 -14.59 -17.60
N ARG A 227 5.52 -13.83 -18.39
CA ARG A 227 5.19 -12.42 -18.67
C ARG A 227 3.84 -12.28 -19.36
N THR A 228 3.62 -13.03 -20.43
CA THR A 228 2.33 -13.03 -21.17
C THR A 228 1.18 -13.45 -20.26
N CYS A 229 1.37 -14.50 -19.49
CA CYS A 229 0.39 -14.96 -18.51
C CYS A 229 0.05 -13.86 -17.47
N LEU A 230 1.05 -13.14 -16.95
CA LEU A 230 0.84 -12.04 -16.00
C LEU A 230 0.12 -10.84 -16.66
N GLU A 231 0.42 -10.53 -17.92
CA GLU A 231 -0.28 -9.50 -18.69
C GLU A 231 -1.75 -9.86 -18.86
N ASN A 232 -2.07 -11.08 -19.27
CA ASN A 232 -3.44 -11.57 -19.40
C ASN A 232 -4.15 -11.64 -18.04
N MET A 233 -3.45 -12.11 -16.99
CA MET A 233 -3.98 -12.20 -15.63
C MET A 233 -4.34 -10.83 -15.05
N ARG A 234 -3.60 -9.79 -15.40
CA ARG A 234 -3.89 -8.41 -15.01
C ARG A 234 -5.32 -7.99 -15.38
N TYR A 235 -5.84 -8.56 -16.45
CA TYR A 235 -7.18 -8.32 -16.95
C TYR A 235 -8.15 -9.51 -16.73
N ALA A 236 -7.75 -10.49 -15.92
CA ALA A 236 -8.50 -11.74 -15.70
C ALA A 236 -8.91 -12.42 -17.03
N SER A 237 -8.05 -12.39 -18.02
CA SER A 237 -8.27 -12.89 -19.38
C SER A 237 -7.22 -13.90 -19.81
N CYS A 238 -6.73 -14.72 -18.86
CA CYS A 238 -5.79 -15.79 -19.16
C CYS A 238 -6.37 -16.76 -20.20
N THR A 239 -5.53 -17.14 -21.16
CA THR A 239 -5.85 -18.09 -22.22
C THR A 239 -5.63 -19.52 -21.74
N LYS A 240 -5.96 -20.49 -22.60
CA LYS A 240 -5.69 -21.91 -22.31
C LYS A 240 -4.18 -22.15 -22.17
N GLU A 241 -3.38 -21.54 -23.03
CA GLU A 241 -1.92 -21.65 -23.01
C GLU A 241 -1.33 -21.08 -21.71
N ASP A 242 -1.91 -19.99 -21.20
CA ASP A 242 -1.52 -19.41 -19.90
C ASP A 242 -1.84 -20.39 -18.75
N LEU A 243 -3.01 -21.03 -18.79
CA LEU A 243 -3.40 -22.01 -17.78
C LEU A 243 -2.50 -23.26 -17.84
N ASP A 244 -2.22 -23.77 -19.04
CA ASP A 244 -1.32 -24.91 -19.24
C ASP A 244 0.08 -24.59 -18.71
N PHE A 245 0.58 -23.37 -18.95
CA PHE A 245 1.83 -22.89 -18.36
C PHE A 245 1.77 -22.85 -16.84
N LEU A 246 0.72 -22.28 -16.24
CA LEU A 246 0.58 -22.22 -14.78
C LEU A 246 0.51 -23.60 -14.13
N TYR A 247 -0.13 -24.58 -14.78
CA TYR A 247 -0.14 -25.97 -14.30
C TYR A 247 1.26 -26.59 -14.26
N THR A 248 2.18 -26.20 -15.16
CA THR A 248 3.58 -26.65 -15.07
C THR A 248 4.30 -26.07 -13.84
N ARG A 249 3.79 -25.00 -13.22
CA ARG A 249 4.37 -24.39 -12.01
C ARG A 249 3.74 -24.90 -10.73
N VAL A 250 2.70 -25.71 -10.79
CA VAL A 250 2.12 -26.35 -9.62
C VAL A 250 3.08 -27.40 -9.06
N ALA A 251 3.32 -27.36 -7.75
CA ALA A 251 4.17 -28.34 -7.08
C ALA A 251 3.58 -29.74 -7.21
N GLY A 252 4.37 -30.68 -7.70
CA GLY A 252 3.91 -32.03 -7.99
C GLY A 252 4.97 -33.08 -7.79
N ARG A 253 4.62 -34.33 -8.19
CA ARG A 253 5.50 -35.51 -8.13
C ARG A 253 6.17 -35.80 -9.46
N ASP A 254 5.67 -35.24 -10.54
CA ASP A 254 6.23 -35.45 -11.87
C ASP A 254 7.58 -34.75 -12.01
N SER A 255 8.46 -35.33 -12.84
CA SER A 255 9.83 -34.81 -13.04
C SER A 255 9.86 -33.40 -13.64
N THR A 256 8.79 -33.00 -14.32
CA THR A 256 8.65 -31.69 -14.96
C THR A 256 8.09 -30.58 -14.02
N GLN A 257 7.54 -30.98 -12.87
CA GLN A 257 6.94 -30.09 -11.89
C GLN A 257 7.94 -29.69 -10.80
N PRO A 258 7.88 -28.45 -10.27
CA PRO A 258 8.74 -28.04 -9.16
C PRO A 258 8.41 -28.87 -7.91
N ARG A 259 9.46 -29.23 -7.15
CA ARG A 259 9.32 -30.00 -5.91
C ARG A 259 9.57 -29.10 -4.70
N LEU A 260 8.65 -29.10 -3.75
CA LEU A 260 8.81 -28.35 -2.48
C LEU A 260 9.96 -28.89 -1.60
N THR A 261 10.46 -30.09 -1.89
CA THR A 261 11.62 -30.68 -1.22
C THR A 261 12.95 -30.12 -1.71
N ASP A 262 12.97 -29.38 -2.83
CA ASP A 262 14.16 -28.72 -3.34
C ASP A 262 14.70 -27.73 -2.28
N PRO A 263 15.99 -27.83 -1.90
CA PRO A 263 16.60 -26.94 -0.91
C PRO A 263 16.44 -25.45 -1.21
N ARG A 264 16.34 -25.06 -2.49
CA ARG A 264 16.12 -23.67 -2.92
C ARG A 264 14.83 -23.06 -2.36
N PHE A 265 13.81 -23.90 -2.11
CA PHE A 265 12.50 -23.47 -1.61
C PHE A 265 12.31 -23.64 -0.11
N ARG A 266 13.27 -24.28 0.58
CA ARG A 266 13.11 -24.77 1.96
C ARG A 266 12.65 -23.73 2.97
N ASN A 267 13.23 -22.54 2.97
CA ASN A 267 12.94 -21.47 3.92
C ASN A 267 12.43 -20.19 3.24
N VAL A 268 11.94 -20.33 2.00
CA VAL A 268 11.30 -19.24 1.28
C VAL A 268 9.91 -19.01 1.82
N PRO A 269 9.54 -17.81 2.22
CA PRO A 269 8.20 -17.52 2.72
C PRO A 269 7.12 -17.75 1.67
N ILE A 270 6.07 -18.47 2.07
CA ILE A 270 4.89 -18.76 1.24
C ILE A 270 3.98 -17.54 1.26
N ILE A 271 3.58 -17.06 0.07
CA ILE A 271 2.57 -15.99 -0.04
C ILE A 271 1.19 -16.63 0.00
N THR A 272 0.33 -16.18 0.92
CA THR A 272 -1.05 -16.64 1.08
C THR A 272 -2.01 -15.47 1.26
N ALA A 273 -3.29 -15.65 0.94
CA ALA A 273 -4.30 -14.60 1.07
C ALA A 273 -4.85 -14.44 2.51
N TRP A 274 -4.67 -15.46 3.38
CA TRP A 274 -5.34 -15.50 4.68
C TRP A 274 -4.35 -15.49 5.85
N ASN A 275 -4.62 -14.62 6.84
CA ASN A 275 -3.82 -14.58 8.06
C ASN A 275 -3.81 -15.91 8.83
N VAL A 276 -4.93 -16.62 8.87
CA VAL A 276 -5.02 -17.92 9.57
C VAL A 276 -4.06 -18.94 8.97
N GLN A 277 -3.99 -19.03 7.64
CA GLN A 277 -3.03 -19.91 6.95
C GLN A 277 -1.59 -19.48 7.20
N LYS A 278 -1.32 -18.16 7.06
CA LYS A 278 -0.01 -17.58 7.36
C LYS A 278 0.45 -17.97 8.77
N ASP A 279 -0.41 -17.77 9.77
CA ASP A 279 -0.08 -18.04 11.17
C ASP A 279 0.19 -19.55 11.37
N ARG A 280 -0.65 -20.44 10.81
CA ARG A 280 -0.43 -21.89 10.89
C ARG A 280 0.86 -22.34 10.21
N ILE A 281 1.17 -21.80 9.02
CA ILE A 281 2.42 -22.13 8.31
C ILE A 281 3.62 -21.63 9.12
N ASN A 282 3.53 -20.45 9.74
CA ASN A 282 4.58 -19.92 10.59
C ASN A 282 4.82 -20.77 11.83
N ASP A 283 3.77 -21.26 12.50
CA ASP A 283 3.89 -22.14 13.66
C ASP A 283 4.60 -23.46 13.30
N VAL A 284 4.11 -24.12 12.24
CA VAL A 284 4.72 -25.37 11.75
C VAL A 284 6.15 -25.15 11.25
N GLY A 285 6.38 -24.03 10.53
CA GLY A 285 7.68 -23.65 10.01
C GLY A 285 8.70 -23.40 11.11
N THR A 286 8.30 -22.78 12.21
CA THR A 286 9.15 -22.54 13.39
C THR A 286 9.69 -23.84 13.99
N VAL A 287 8.80 -24.81 14.24
CA VAL A 287 9.19 -26.11 14.79
C VAL A 287 10.06 -26.89 13.80
N ARG A 288 9.66 -26.92 12.53
CA ARG A 288 10.44 -27.56 11.47
C ARG A 288 11.83 -26.99 11.36
N PHE A 289 11.98 -25.65 11.37
CA PHE A 289 13.28 -24.98 11.23
C PHE A 289 14.22 -25.34 12.39
N ALA A 290 13.71 -25.34 13.63
CA ALA A 290 14.48 -25.75 14.79
C ALA A 290 14.99 -27.20 14.65
N ASN A 291 14.12 -28.12 14.21
CA ASN A 291 14.48 -29.53 13.98
C ASN A 291 15.51 -29.66 12.85
N ASP A 292 15.31 -28.96 11.72
CA ASP A 292 16.23 -29.00 10.57
C ASP A 292 17.63 -28.49 10.91
N THR A 293 17.73 -27.56 11.86
CA THR A 293 19.01 -26.95 12.30
C THR A 293 19.54 -27.53 13.60
N ASN A 294 18.93 -28.59 14.12
CA ASN A 294 19.27 -29.21 15.42
C ASN A 294 19.35 -28.21 16.58
N GLN A 295 18.43 -27.26 16.62
CA GLN A 295 18.35 -26.25 17.66
C GLN A 295 17.10 -26.43 18.53
N THR A 296 17.20 -26.07 19.80
CA THR A 296 16.03 -25.92 20.67
C THR A 296 15.44 -24.52 20.54
N LEU A 297 14.11 -24.42 20.57
CA LEU A 297 13.42 -23.12 20.58
C LEU A 297 13.52 -22.48 21.95
N SER A 298 14.02 -21.26 21.96
CA SER A 298 13.93 -20.36 23.13
C SER A 298 12.58 -19.64 23.11
N HIS A 299 11.91 -19.60 24.25
CA HIS A 299 10.59 -19.01 24.40
C HIS A 299 10.66 -17.72 25.19
N PHE A 300 10.15 -16.64 24.61
CA PHE A 300 10.13 -15.32 25.23
C PHE A 300 8.71 -14.82 25.37
N TYR A 301 8.38 -14.36 26.58
CA TYR A 301 7.02 -13.98 26.95
C TYR A 301 6.86 -12.47 27.02
N SER A 302 5.65 -11.99 26.73
CA SER A 302 5.32 -10.57 26.88
C SER A 302 5.11 -10.18 28.33
N ILE A 303 5.33 -8.90 28.64
CA ILE A 303 4.88 -8.28 29.87
C ILE A 303 3.54 -7.61 29.58
N ASP A 304 2.47 -8.11 30.19
CA ASP A 304 1.12 -7.61 29.98
C ASP A 304 0.62 -6.86 31.22
N ASN A 305 -0.08 -5.75 31.05
CA ASN A 305 -0.70 -4.96 32.10
C ASN A 305 -2.15 -4.66 31.74
N ILE A 306 -3.11 -4.85 32.65
CA ILE A 306 -4.51 -4.52 32.42
C ILE A 306 -4.67 -2.99 32.34
N THR A 307 -5.32 -2.53 31.29
CA THR A 307 -5.77 -1.15 31.22
C THR A 307 -7.20 -1.09 31.76
N THR A 308 -7.37 -0.63 33.00
CA THR A 308 -8.71 -0.30 33.48
C THR A 308 -9.22 0.89 32.69
N VAL A 309 -10.26 0.67 31.89
CA VAL A 309 -11.08 1.77 31.35
C VAL A 309 -11.80 2.36 32.55
N THR A 310 -11.21 3.35 33.18
CA THR A 310 -11.93 4.13 34.18
C THR A 310 -13.09 4.80 33.46
N ASP A 311 -14.31 4.36 33.81
CA ASP A 311 -15.54 4.94 33.31
C ASP A 311 -15.53 6.43 33.69
N LYS A 312 -15.25 7.32 32.72
CA LYS A 312 -15.18 8.78 32.91
C LYS A 312 -16.48 9.41 33.42
N ARG A 313 -17.50 8.59 33.74
CA ARG A 313 -18.80 9.03 34.27
C ARG A 313 -18.81 9.26 35.78
N LYS A 314 -17.81 8.83 36.52
CA LYS A 314 -17.71 9.12 37.98
C LYS A 314 -16.72 10.27 38.20
N LYS A 315 -17.22 11.50 38.21
CA LYS A 315 -16.52 12.68 38.71
C LYS A 315 -16.23 12.50 40.20
N GLY A 316 -14.98 12.54 40.59
CA GLY A 316 -14.63 12.81 42.00
C GLY A 316 -13.46 12.08 42.63
N LEU A 317 -12.82 11.10 42.03
CA LEU A 317 -11.60 10.50 42.60
C LEU A 317 -10.41 10.67 41.65
N LYS A 318 -9.40 11.40 42.10
CA LYS A 318 -8.04 11.37 41.52
C LYS A 318 -7.41 10.02 41.89
N SER A 319 -7.75 8.97 41.15
CA SER A 319 -6.94 7.76 41.12
C SER A 319 -6.14 7.76 39.83
N GLY A 320 -4.83 7.84 39.94
CA GLY A 320 -3.92 7.54 38.85
C GLY A 320 -4.22 6.14 38.26
N PRO A 321 -3.73 5.79 37.08
CA PRO A 321 -3.95 4.47 36.48
C PRO A 321 -3.42 3.41 37.45
N SER A 322 -4.30 2.72 38.15
CA SER A 322 -3.96 1.57 38.98
C SER A 322 -3.61 0.44 38.02
N LEU A 323 -2.34 0.10 37.95
CA LEU A 323 -1.86 -1.11 37.31
C LEU A 323 -2.34 -2.30 38.15
N GLN A 324 -3.43 -2.93 37.75
CA GLN A 324 -3.86 -4.17 38.39
C GLN A 324 -2.98 -5.31 37.87
N THR A 325 -2.41 -6.04 38.80
CA THR A 325 -1.64 -7.26 38.53
C THR A 325 -2.56 -8.29 37.87
N ILE A 326 -2.13 -8.84 36.74
CA ILE A 326 -2.87 -9.88 36.04
C ILE A 326 -2.79 -11.18 36.83
N LYS A 327 -3.90 -11.88 37.00
CA LYS A 327 -3.90 -13.21 37.64
C LYS A 327 -3.10 -14.20 36.79
N PRO A 328 -2.34 -15.13 37.37
CA PRO A 328 -1.51 -16.08 36.61
C PRO A 328 -2.26 -16.84 35.49
N GLU A 329 -3.45 -17.33 35.80
CA GLU A 329 -4.30 -18.04 34.81
C GLU A 329 -4.63 -17.20 33.60
N MET A 330 -4.96 -15.91 33.81
CA MET A 330 -5.23 -14.95 32.75
C MET A 330 -3.95 -14.62 31.96
N GLN A 331 -2.80 -14.50 32.64
CA GLN A 331 -1.51 -14.26 32.00
C GLN A 331 -1.13 -15.43 31.09
N HIS A 332 -1.31 -16.66 31.56
CA HIS A 332 -1.10 -17.85 30.71
C HIS A 332 -2.04 -17.87 29.48
N ALA A 333 -3.31 -17.52 29.66
CA ALA A 333 -4.25 -17.41 28.55
C ALA A 333 -3.82 -16.33 27.53
N LEU A 334 -3.33 -15.16 28.00
CA LEU A 334 -2.83 -14.07 27.16
C LEU A 334 -1.55 -14.44 26.39
N TRP A 335 -0.63 -15.20 27.02
CA TRP A 335 0.58 -15.69 26.36
C TRP A 335 0.30 -16.71 25.25
N ASN A 336 -0.71 -17.57 25.46
CA ASN A 336 -1.10 -18.59 24.50
C ASN A 336 -2.20 -18.13 23.52
N ALA A 337 -2.66 -16.87 23.63
CA ALA A 337 -3.63 -16.30 22.70
C ALA A 337 -3.06 -16.27 21.28
N GLY A 338 -3.84 -16.78 20.32
CA GLY A 338 -3.43 -16.80 18.92
C GLY A 338 -3.18 -15.40 18.36
N PRO A 339 -2.39 -15.28 17.28
CA PRO A 339 -2.07 -13.96 16.71
C PRO A 339 -3.30 -13.14 16.33
N ALA A 340 -4.35 -13.78 15.77
CA ALA A 340 -5.58 -13.11 15.38
C ALA A 340 -6.35 -12.50 16.55
N THR A 341 -6.31 -13.15 17.73
CA THR A 341 -7.01 -12.70 18.94
C THR A 341 -6.26 -11.64 19.73
N SER A 342 -4.99 -11.39 19.40
CA SER A 342 -4.10 -10.41 20.04
C SER A 342 -3.60 -9.33 19.06
N GLN A 343 -4.36 -9.03 18.01
CA GLN A 343 -4.00 -8.07 16.95
C GLN A 343 -2.62 -8.36 16.31
N HIS A 344 -2.26 -9.64 16.21
CA HIS A 344 -0.96 -10.13 15.74
C HIS A 344 0.24 -9.61 16.55
N PHE A 345 0.04 -9.25 17.82
CA PHE A 345 1.12 -8.90 18.73
C PHE A 345 1.33 -10.05 19.71
N ALA A 346 2.39 -10.83 19.47
CA ALA A 346 2.60 -12.14 20.09
C ALA A 346 2.77 -12.03 21.62
N GLY A 347 2.02 -12.84 22.36
CA GLY A 347 2.23 -13.03 23.80
C GLY A 347 3.43 -13.92 24.09
N LYS A 348 3.72 -14.86 23.20
CA LYS A 348 4.87 -15.76 23.26
C LYS A 348 5.58 -15.76 21.91
N LEU A 349 6.88 -15.50 21.91
CA LEU A 349 7.76 -15.63 20.75
C LEU A 349 8.67 -16.86 20.96
N SER A 350 8.68 -17.74 19.97
CA SER A 350 9.55 -18.92 19.95
C SER A 350 10.60 -18.75 18.87
N LEU A 351 11.86 -18.60 19.24
CA LEU A 351 12.95 -18.22 18.33
C LEU A 351 14.14 -19.17 18.46
N CYS A 352 14.91 -19.30 17.38
CA CYS A 352 16.26 -19.87 17.39
C CYS A 352 17.15 -19.11 16.41
N ILE A 353 18.45 -19.29 16.51
CA ILE A 353 19.44 -18.57 15.68
C ILE A 353 19.27 -18.94 14.20
N GLY A 354 19.38 -17.95 13.33
CA GLY A 354 19.20 -18.10 11.87
C GLY A 354 17.75 -18.17 11.40
N MET A 355 16.78 -18.18 12.33
CA MET A 355 15.35 -18.29 11.97
C MET A 355 14.88 -17.04 11.21
N PRO A 356 14.16 -17.22 10.09
CA PRO A 356 13.59 -16.09 9.36
C PRO A 356 12.43 -15.46 10.13
N VAL A 357 12.46 -14.14 10.25
CA VAL A 357 11.44 -13.32 10.93
C VAL A 357 11.04 -12.12 10.07
N MET A 358 9.89 -11.53 10.38
CA MET A 358 9.39 -10.31 9.76
C MET A 358 9.14 -9.24 10.83
N ILE A 359 9.62 -8.04 10.61
CA ILE A 359 9.38 -6.87 11.45
C ILE A 359 7.92 -6.43 11.31
N ARG A 360 7.30 -6.08 12.43
CA ARG A 360 5.87 -5.78 12.51
C ARG A 360 5.54 -4.29 12.59
N ASN A 361 6.51 -3.45 12.93
CA ASN A 361 6.30 -2.01 13.14
C ASN A 361 7.27 -1.18 12.30
N ASN A 362 6.94 0.10 12.11
CA ASN A 362 7.83 1.08 11.50
C ASN A 362 8.53 1.84 12.62
N ASP A 363 9.65 1.32 13.12
CA ASP A 363 10.38 1.92 14.24
C ASP A 363 11.41 2.95 13.76
N ALA A 364 12.11 2.64 12.65
CA ALA A 364 13.11 3.54 12.05
C ALA A 364 13.18 3.29 10.53
N THR A 365 12.45 4.05 9.75
CA THR A 365 12.40 3.89 8.28
C THR A 365 13.76 4.14 7.64
N GLU A 366 14.53 5.08 8.19
CA GLU A 366 15.90 5.42 7.77
C GLU A 366 16.90 4.27 7.98
N LEU A 367 16.65 3.37 8.92
CA LEU A 367 17.41 2.16 9.18
C LEU A 367 16.78 0.91 8.56
N CYS A 368 15.80 1.07 7.68
CA CYS A 368 15.01 -0.02 7.08
C CYS A 368 14.30 -0.91 8.12
N ILE A 369 14.10 -0.43 9.36
CA ILE A 369 13.31 -1.09 10.40
C ILE A 369 11.84 -0.76 10.15
N THR A 370 11.24 -1.48 9.21
CA THR A 370 9.89 -1.19 8.72
C THR A 370 9.01 -2.43 8.74
N LYS A 371 7.72 -2.20 8.89
CA LYS A 371 6.71 -3.26 8.85
C LYS A 371 6.77 -4.02 7.53
N GLY A 372 7.01 -5.32 7.60
CA GLY A 372 7.13 -6.20 6.43
C GLY A 372 8.57 -6.46 5.99
N GLN A 373 9.58 -5.79 6.60
CA GLN A 373 10.97 -6.11 6.33
C GLN A 373 11.30 -7.50 6.86
N GLU A 374 11.92 -8.31 6.02
CA GLU A 374 12.39 -9.66 6.36
C GLU A 374 13.79 -9.59 6.96
N ALA A 375 14.03 -10.46 7.94
CA ALA A 375 15.30 -10.54 8.63
C ALA A 375 15.55 -11.96 9.17
N THR A 376 16.76 -12.22 9.63
CA THR A 376 17.13 -13.47 10.31
C THR A 376 17.61 -13.17 11.73
N VAL A 377 17.28 -14.04 12.66
CA VAL A 377 17.71 -13.93 14.07
C VAL A 377 19.22 -14.18 14.18
N VAL A 378 19.94 -13.24 14.75
CA VAL A 378 21.39 -13.34 14.98
C VAL A 378 21.71 -13.65 16.46
N GLY A 379 20.92 -13.09 17.38
CA GLY A 379 21.10 -13.26 18.81
C GLY A 379 20.10 -12.45 19.59
N TRP A 380 20.17 -12.52 20.91
CA TRP A 380 19.31 -11.78 21.82
C TRP A 380 19.94 -11.57 23.19
N ASN A 381 19.48 -10.53 23.89
CA ASN A 381 19.60 -10.36 25.32
C ASN A 381 18.22 -10.59 25.95
N ALA A 382 18.16 -11.37 27.01
CA ALA A 382 16.93 -11.67 27.74
C ALA A 382 17.08 -11.34 29.22
N ILE A 383 15.96 -11.00 29.84
CA ILE A 383 15.85 -10.75 31.29
C ILE A 383 14.80 -11.67 31.87
N LYS A 384 14.81 -11.87 33.19
CA LYS A 384 13.72 -12.55 33.87
C LYS A 384 12.55 -11.59 34.09
N GLY A 385 11.40 -11.99 33.58
CA GLY A 385 10.14 -11.29 33.71
C GLY A 385 9.23 -11.83 34.83
N PRO A 386 7.93 -11.50 34.78
CA PRO A 386 6.93 -12.04 35.68
C PRO A 386 6.96 -13.57 35.69
N GLU A 387 6.69 -14.18 36.84
CA GLU A 387 6.70 -15.64 37.02
C GLU A 387 8.04 -16.34 36.68
N GLY A 388 9.14 -15.59 36.58
CA GLY A 388 10.47 -16.12 36.25
C GLY A 388 10.68 -16.52 34.79
N VAL A 389 9.74 -16.22 33.91
CA VAL A 389 9.86 -16.51 32.48
C VAL A 389 10.88 -15.60 31.80
N ASP A 390 11.42 -16.04 30.66
CA ASP A 390 12.34 -15.23 29.87
C ASP A 390 11.57 -14.20 29.04
N VAL A 391 12.03 -12.96 29.10
CA VAL A 391 11.51 -11.80 28.34
C VAL A 391 12.64 -11.25 27.49
N LEU A 392 12.38 -11.00 26.21
CA LEU A 392 13.35 -10.34 25.35
C LEU A 392 13.59 -8.92 25.84
N ASP A 393 14.85 -8.56 26.06
CA ASP A 393 15.28 -7.18 26.23
C ASP A 393 15.64 -6.57 24.86
N THR A 394 16.56 -7.21 24.16
CA THR A 394 17.00 -6.81 22.83
C THR A 394 17.12 -8.04 21.93
N LEU A 395 16.57 -7.95 20.72
CA LEU A 395 16.69 -8.97 19.67
C LEU A 395 17.56 -8.41 18.55
N PHE A 396 18.65 -9.10 18.21
CA PHE A 396 19.53 -8.74 17.09
C PHE A 396 19.10 -9.45 15.83
N LEU A 397 18.82 -8.67 14.78
CA LEU A 397 18.31 -9.15 13.51
C LEU A 397 19.23 -8.72 12.37
N LYS A 398 19.56 -9.63 11.48
CA LYS A 398 20.21 -9.32 10.19
C LYS A 398 19.14 -9.12 9.14
N LEU A 399 19.04 -7.92 8.59
CA LEU A 399 18.08 -7.57 7.54
C LEU A 399 18.35 -8.37 6.26
N THR A 400 17.30 -8.88 5.64
CA THR A 400 17.38 -9.61 4.37
C THR A 400 17.16 -8.62 3.22
N ASN A 401 18.18 -8.45 2.37
CA ASN A 401 18.16 -7.57 1.19
C ASN A 401 17.56 -6.18 1.47
N PRO A 402 18.09 -5.41 2.45
CA PRO A 402 17.63 -4.05 2.67
C PRO A 402 17.93 -3.18 1.44
N PRO A 403 17.14 -2.12 1.19
CA PRO A 403 17.34 -1.22 0.04
C PRO A 403 18.71 -0.51 0.02
N LYS A 404 19.34 -0.38 1.16
CA LYS A 404 20.69 0.16 1.37
C LYS A 404 21.38 -0.58 2.50
N ASP A 405 22.70 -0.59 2.52
CA ASP A 405 23.46 -1.14 3.63
C ASP A 405 23.32 -0.30 4.89
N ILE A 406 23.07 -0.97 5.99
CA ILE A 406 22.91 -0.37 7.32
C ILE A 406 24.15 -0.68 8.14
N ASN A 407 24.83 0.37 8.60
CA ASN A 407 26.02 0.26 9.44
C ASN A 407 25.76 0.97 10.77
N ILE A 408 25.65 0.18 11.83
CA ILE A 408 25.51 0.67 13.21
C ILE A 408 26.83 0.42 13.93
N PRO A 409 27.45 1.42 14.58
CA PRO A 409 28.70 1.23 15.29
C PRO A 409 28.62 0.06 16.29
N GLY A 410 29.57 -0.86 16.22
CA GLY A 410 29.64 -2.04 17.09
C GLY A 410 28.81 -3.24 16.63
N LEU A 411 28.08 -3.15 15.53
CA LEU A 411 27.32 -4.25 14.94
C LEU A 411 27.83 -4.58 13.52
N PRO A 412 27.72 -5.84 13.08
CA PRO A 412 27.99 -6.20 11.69
C PRO A 412 27.03 -5.50 10.72
N THR A 413 27.46 -5.31 9.46
CA THR A 413 26.63 -4.71 8.40
C THR A 413 25.27 -5.40 8.30
N ASN A 414 24.20 -4.59 8.20
CA ASN A 414 22.80 -5.00 8.14
C ASN A 414 22.27 -5.71 9.39
N VAL A 415 22.99 -5.67 10.50
CA VAL A 415 22.49 -6.13 11.80
C VAL A 415 21.93 -4.96 12.60
N ILE A 416 20.71 -5.11 13.06
CA ILE A 416 19.98 -4.10 13.83
C ILE A 416 19.57 -4.66 15.21
N PRO A 417 19.55 -3.83 16.27
CA PRO A 417 18.95 -4.17 17.55
C PRO A 417 17.46 -3.78 17.53
N MET A 418 16.60 -4.68 17.97
CA MET A 418 15.18 -4.37 18.22
C MET A 418 14.86 -4.54 19.69
N THR A 419 14.40 -3.48 20.33
CA THR A 419 13.99 -3.47 21.73
C THR A 419 12.49 -3.72 21.86
N ARG A 420 12.04 -4.00 23.06
CA ARG A 420 10.62 -4.11 23.40
C ARG A 420 9.91 -2.78 23.15
N SER A 421 8.69 -2.87 22.70
CA SER A 421 7.77 -1.74 22.59
C SER A 421 6.43 -2.05 23.24
N THR A 422 5.77 -1.03 23.76
CA THR A 422 4.49 -1.16 24.44
C THR A 422 3.35 -0.75 23.52
N LEU A 423 2.39 -1.64 23.33
CA LEU A 423 1.15 -1.35 22.59
C LEU A 423 -0.09 -1.64 23.44
N SER A 424 -1.10 -0.79 23.32
CA SER A 424 -2.44 -1.09 23.81
C SER A 424 -3.18 -1.96 22.82
N ILE A 425 -3.51 -3.17 23.21
CA ILE A 425 -4.22 -4.14 22.37
C ILE A 425 -5.52 -4.58 23.02
N CYS A 426 -6.40 -5.10 22.20
CA CYS A 426 -7.63 -5.73 22.59
C CYS A 426 -7.45 -7.24 22.38
N ALA A 427 -7.38 -8.00 23.45
CA ALA A 427 -7.23 -9.45 23.42
C ALA A 427 -8.56 -10.15 23.66
N SER A 428 -8.94 -11.09 22.79
CA SER A 428 -10.09 -11.96 23.01
C SER A 428 -9.62 -13.22 23.74
N LEU A 429 -10.23 -13.48 24.88
CA LEU A 429 -9.93 -14.64 25.72
C LEU A 429 -10.80 -15.85 25.33
N PRO A 430 -10.43 -17.08 25.72
CA PRO A 430 -11.17 -18.30 25.39
C PRO A 430 -12.64 -18.35 25.87
N ASN A 431 -12.98 -17.51 26.85
CA ASN A 431 -14.35 -17.37 27.38
C ASN A 431 -15.16 -16.26 26.67
N ASP A 432 -14.78 -15.88 25.45
CA ASP A 432 -15.37 -14.80 24.65
C ASP A 432 -15.34 -13.40 25.30
N THR A 433 -14.62 -13.24 26.41
CA THR A 433 -14.43 -11.92 26.99
C THR A 433 -13.31 -11.18 26.28
N VAL A 434 -13.47 -9.87 26.19
CA VAL A 434 -12.50 -8.97 25.56
C VAL A 434 -11.78 -8.19 26.66
N GLN A 435 -10.46 -8.30 26.67
CA GLN A 435 -9.62 -7.60 27.64
C GLN A 435 -8.73 -6.57 26.95
N TYR A 436 -8.76 -5.33 27.44
CA TYR A 436 -7.82 -4.29 27.02
C TYR A 436 -6.57 -4.36 27.86
N ILE A 437 -5.44 -4.57 27.23
CA ILE A 437 -4.14 -4.67 27.88
C ILE A 437 -3.09 -3.78 27.21
N LYS A 438 -2.09 -3.39 27.99
CA LYS A 438 -0.83 -2.87 27.48
C LYS A 438 0.15 -4.03 27.46
N ARG A 439 0.55 -4.45 26.25
CA ARG A 439 1.51 -5.52 26.03
C ARG A 439 2.87 -4.93 25.67
N GLU A 440 3.91 -5.43 26.31
CA GLU A 440 5.29 -5.10 26.01
C GLU A 440 6.02 -6.33 25.48
N GLN A 441 6.50 -6.26 24.23
CA GLN A 441 7.21 -7.33 23.53
C GLN A 441 8.00 -6.75 22.35
N VAL A 442 8.98 -7.50 21.84
CA VAL A 442 9.64 -7.19 20.56
C VAL A 442 8.68 -7.49 19.41
N GLN A 443 8.55 -6.54 18.48
CA GLN A 443 7.57 -6.62 17.41
C GLN A 443 8.08 -7.36 16.16
N VAL A 444 8.19 -8.66 16.26
CA VAL A 444 8.53 -9.57 15.17
C VAL A 444 7.57 -10.74 15.10
N LEU A 445 7.49 -11.39 13.95
CA LEU A 445 6.82 -12.68 13.76
C LEU A 445 7.71 -13.61 12.94
N PRO A 446 7.61 -14.94 13.09
CA PRO A 446 8.22 -15.89 12.18
C PRO A 446 7.79 -15.61 10.73
N CYS A 447 8.69 -15.83 9.78
CA CYS A 447 8.48 -15.49 8.36
C CYS A 447 8.69 -16.71 7.45
N PHE A 448 7.92 -17.79 7.68
CA PHE A 448 7.78 -18.92 6.75
C PHE A 448 6.56 -18.75 5.83
N ALA A 449 5.68 -17.82 6.17
CA ALA A 449 4.59 -17.35 5.31
C ALA A 449 4.31 -15.87 5.55
N MET A 450 3.77 -15.22 4.53
CA MET A 450 3.31 -13.84 4.58
C MET A 450 2.02 -13.67 3.78
N THR A 451 1.29 -12.58 4.02
CA THR A 451 0.13 -12.24 3.19
C THR A 451 0.57 -11.61 1.87
N ASP A 452 -0.30 -11.70 0.86
CA ASP A 452 -0.13 -11.04 -0.43
C ASP A 452 0.06 -9.50 -0.28
N PHE A 453 -0.61 -8.86 0.69
CA PHE A 453 -0.38 -7.46 1.06
C PHE A 453 1.05 -7.20 1.57
N ALA A 454 1.61 -8.10 2.37
CA ALA A 454 2.98 -7.96 2.87
C ALA A 454 4.04 -8.23 1.77
N ALA A 455 3.67 -8.97 0.74
CA ALA A 455 4.52 -9.27 -0.42
C ALA A 455 4.49 -8.18 -1.49
N GLN A 456 3.49 -7.28 -1.48
CA GLN A 456 3.35 -6.22 -2.48
C GLN A 456 4.60 -5.32 -2.50
N GLY A 457 5.01 -4.85 -3.67
CA GLY A 457 6.24 -4.06 -3.86
C GLY A 457 7.53 -4.88 -3.97
N LYS A 458 7.57 -6.12 -3.48
CA LYS A 458 8.79 -6.96 -3.47
C LYS A 458 9.02 -7.70 -4.80
N THR A 459 10.27 -8.02 -5.09
CA THR A 459 10.68 -8.96 -6.16
C THR A 459 11.35 -10.16 -5.50
N ARG A 460 10.95 -11.37 -5.92
CA ARG A 460 11.42 -12.62 -5.32
C ARG A 460 12.11 -13.51 -6.35
N PRO A 461 13.37 -13.88 -6.14
CA PRO A 461 14.04 -14.92 -6.95
C PRO A 461 13.30 -16.25 -6.89
N TYR A 462 12.87 -16.62 -5.69
CA TYR A 462 12.02 -17.79 -5.43
C TYR A 462 10.71 -17.31 -4.84
N ASN A 463 9.61 -17.66 -5.48
CA ASN A 463 8.27 -17.19 -5.15
C ASN A 463 7.30 -18.37 -5.01
N LEU A 464 7.00 -18.72 -3.75
CA LEU A 464 6.05 -19.77 -3.42
C LEU A 464 4.70 -19.15 -3.12
N VAL A 465 3.67 -19.56 -3.84
CA VAL A 465 2.33 -18.95 -3.71
C VAL A 465 1.26 -20.02 -3.45
N GLU A 466 0.38 -19.72 -2.53
CA GLU A 466 -0.86 -20.45 -2.25
C GLU A 466 -2.02 -19.66 -2.87
N LEU A 467 -2.65 -20.21 -3.93
CA LEU A 467 -3.67 -19.52 -4.72
C LEU A 467 -5.08 -20.07 -4.52
N MET A 468 -5.23 -21.29 -4.01
CA MET A 468 -6.54 -21.94 -3.89
C MET A 468 -7.53 -21.08 -3.07
N HIS A 469 -7.05 -20.44 -2.02
CA HIS A 469 -7.87 -19.63 -1.12
C HIS A 469 -7.87 -18.13 -1.44
N ALA A 470 -7.14 -17.70 -2.46
CA ALA A 470 -7.16 -16.30 -2.89
C ALA A 470 -8.53 -15.94 -3.49
N LYS A 471 -9.10 -14.81 -3.09
CA LYS A 471 -10.50 -14.45 -3.40
C LYS A 471 -10.68 -13.86 -4.80
N THR A 472 -9.70 -13.16 -5.31
CA THR A 472 -9.81 -12.34 -6.52
C THR A 472 -8.63 -12.56 -7.46
N HIS A 473 -8.80 -12.23 -8.74
CA HIS A 473 -7.67 -12.19 -9.69
C HIS A 473 -6.58 -11.21 -9.27
N LEU A 474 -6.91 -10.12 -8.55
CA LEU A 474 -5.95 -9.15 -8.05
C LEU A 474 -4.95 -9.81 -7.07
N SER A 475 -5.44 -10.70 -6.20
CA SER A 475 -4.59 -11.47 -5.29
C SER A 475 -3.69 -12.45 -6.06
N TYR A 476 -4.23 -13.16 -7.08
CA TYR A 476 -3.44 -14.01 -7.98
C TYR A 476 -2.33 -13.24 -8.67
N TYR A 477 -2.71 -12.15 -9.33
CA TYR A 477 -1.78 -11.30 -10.06
C TYR A 477 -0.73 -10.70 -9.12
N THR A 478 -1.14 -10.17 -7.95
CA THR A 478 -0.21 -9.59 -6.98
C THR A 478 0.80 -10.62 -6.51
N ALA A 479 0.37 -11.82 -6.12
CA ALA A 479 1.25 -12.87 -5.63
C ALA A 479 2.23 -13.37 -6.71
N LEU A 480 1.73 -13.70 -7.90
CA LEU A 480 2.55 -14.23 -9.00
C LEU A 480 3.46 -13.16 -9.63
N SER A 481 3.02 -11.90 -9.68
CA SER A 481 3.85 -10.81 -10.21
C SER A 481 5.06 -10.47 -9.35
N ARG A 482 5.24 -11.11 -8.18
CA ARG A 482 6.48 -11.02 -7.37
C ARG A 482 7.63 -11.81 -7.97
N SER A 483 7.35 -12.80 -8.81
CA SER A 483 8.34 -13.68 -9.41
C SER A 483 9.35 -12.94 -10.27
N ALA A 484 10.63 -13.22 -10.03
CA ALA A 484 11.72 -12.74 -10.90
C ALA A 484 11.85 -13.62 -12.15
N THR A 485 11.62 -14.94 -12.02
CA THR A 485 11.74 -15.93 -13.10
C THR A 485 10.62 -16.96 -13.05
N ALA A 486 10.35 -17.63 -14.15
CA ALA A 486 9.43 -18.74 -14.24
C ALA A 486 9.94 -19.96 -13.43
N GLU A 487 11.24 -20.24 -13.48
CA GLU A 487 11.87 -21.34 -12.75
C GLU A 487 11.70 -21.17 -11.23
N GLY A 488 11.88 -19.96 -10.72
CA GLY A 488 11.73 -19.65 -9.29
C GLY A 488 10.26 -19.57 -8.83
N THR A 489 9.29 -19.74 -9.71
CA THR A 489 7.86 -19.64 -9.39
C THR A 489 7.26 -21.00 -9.09
N VAL A 490 6.65 -21.14 -7.90
CA VAL A 490 5.98 -22.39 -7.47
C VAL A 490 4.60 -22.09 -6.91
N ILE A 491 3.59 -22.74 -7.46
CA ILE A 491 2.23 -22.77 -6.93
C ILE A 491 2.12 -24.02 -6.05
N ILE A 492 1.87 -23.85 -4.74
CA ILE A 492 1.95 -24.97 -3.77
C ILE A 492 0.85 -26.00 -3.98
N GLN A 493 -0.35 -25.52 -4.33
CA GLN A 493 -1.52 -26.36 -4.59
C GLN A 493 -2.15 -25.92 -5.92
N GLY A 494 -3.19 -26.60 -6.36
CA GLY A 494 -3.97 -26.14 -7.50
C GLY A 494 -4.54 -24.72 -7.29
N PHE A 495 -5.16 -24.20 -8.32
CA PHE A 495 -5.80 -22.87 -8.33
C PHE A 495 -7.14 -22.93 -9.06
N ASP A 496 -8.01 -21.92 -8.85
CA ASP A 496 -9.29 -21.82 -9.56
C ASP A 496 -9.13 -20.98 -10.85
N PRO A 497 -9.15 -21.61 -12.04
CA PRO A 497 -8.98 -20.91 -13.32
C PRO A 497 -10.05 -19.84 -13.57
N ASN A 498 -11.27 -20.05 -13.04
CA ASN A 498 -12.37 -19.11 -13.24
C ASN A 498 -12.07 -17.70 -12.72
N LYS A 499 -11.19 -17.56 -11.75
CA LYS A 499 -10.81 -16.25 -11.19
C LYS A 499 -9.98 -15.41 -12.15
N ILE A 500 -9.26 -16.05 -13.06
CA ILE A 500 -8.33 -15.39 -13.97
C ILE A 500 -8.74 -15.46 -15.45
N THR A 501 -9.94 -16.01 -15.75
CA THR A 501 -10.46 -16.16 -17.13
C THR A 501 -11.78 -15.45 -17.40
N LYS A 502 -12.49 -14.96 -16.35
CA LYS A 502 -13.83 -14.40 -16.49
C LYS A 502 -13.88 -12.91 -16.79
N GLY A 503 -12.75 -12.26 -16.96
CA GLY A 503 -12.63 -10.82 -17.15
C GLY A 503 -12.73 -10.00 -15.87
N ILE A 504 -12.29 -8.76 -15.95
CA ILE A 504 -12.32 -7.80 -14.84
C ILE A 504 -13.69 -7.14 -14.68
N ARG A 505 -13.95 -6.61 -13.48
CA ARG A 505 -15.18 -5.84 -13.19
C ARG A 505 -15.28 -4.59 -14.06
N GLY A 506 -16.51 -4.15 -14.37
CA GLY A 506 -16.78 -3.00 -15.23
C GLY A 506 -16.08 -1.72 -14.78
N GLU A 507 -16.11 -1.41 -13.47
CA GLU A 507 -15.46 -0.22 -12.90
C GLU A 507 -13.95 -0.19 -13.18
N LEU A 508 -13.25 -1.29 -12.92
CA LEU A 508 -11.82 -1.39 -13.18
C LEU A 508 -11.50 -1.39 -14.67
N ARG A 509 -12.39 -1.98 -15.50
CA ARG A 509 -12.27 -1.95 -16.96
C ARG A 509 -12.36 -0.53 -17.47
N GLN A 510 -13.32 0.24 -16.99
CA GLN A 510 -13.50 1.65 -17.37
C GLN A 510 -12.29 2.48 -16.95
N GLU A 511 -11.77 2.29 -15.75
CA GLU A 511 -10.57 2.98 -15.29
C GLU A 511 -9.36 2.71 -16.22
N PHE A 512 -9.15 1.44 -16.63
CA PHE A 512 -8.08 1.13 -17.59
C PHE A 512 -8.29 1.77 -18.97
N ARG A 513 -9.52 1.90 -19.43
CA ARG A 513 -9.84 2.62 -20.68
C ARG A 513 -9.50 4.09 -20.56
N ASP A 514 -9.96 4.74 -19.50
CA ASP A 514 -9.71 6.16 -19.26
C ASP A 514 -8.20 6.45 -19.14
N LEU A 515 -7.47 5.61 -18.41
CA LEU A 515 -6.01 5.75 -18.28
C LEU A 515 -5.29 5.58 -19.64
N ASN A 516 -5.73 4.68 -20.52
CA ASN A 516 -5.13 4.54 -21.84
C ASN A 516 -5.36 5.78 -22.72
N ILE A 517 -6.57 6.35 -22.71
CA ILE A 517 -6.88 7.58 -23.44
C ILE A 517 -6.06 8.76 -22.88
N LEU A 518 -6.00 8.90 -21.54
CA LEU A 518 -5.24 9.96 -20.90
C LEU A 518 -3.72 9.82 -21.14
N ASP A 519 -3.20 8.59 -21.27
CA ASP A 519 -1.81 8.35 -21.67
C ASP A 519 -1.53 8.84 -23.09
N GLU A 520 -2.45 8.58 -24.04
CA GLU A 520 -2.34 9.09 -25.40
C GLU A 520 -2.40 10.62 -25.43
N ILE A 521 -3.36 11.23 -24.73
CA ILE A 521 -3.48 12.69 -24.57
C ILE A 521 -2.17 13.26 -24.02
N SER A 522 -1.62 12.65 -22.96
CA SER A 522 -0.38 13.10 -22.35
C SER A 522 0.83 12.94 -23.27
N LYS A 523 0.88 11.87 -24.08
CA LYS A 523 1.92 11.65 -25.11
C LYS A 523 1.86 12.72 -26.18
N MET A 524 0.68 13.02 -26.70
CA MET A 524 0.50 14.06 -27.73
C MET A 524 0.80 15.47 -27.19
N ARG A 525 0.42 15.74 -25.94
CA ARG A 525 0.77 16.99 -25.27
C ARG A 525 2.29 17.14 -25.12
N TYR A 526 2.98 16.08 -24.71
CA TYR A 526 4.44 16.06 -24.59
C TYR A 526 5.13 16.31 -25.94
N GLN A 527 4.58 15.79 -27.02
CA GLN A 527 5.07 15.98 -28.39
C GLN A 527 4.70 17.34 -29.01
N GLY A 528 3.89 18.16 -28.34
CA GLY A 528 3.41 19.44 -28.86
C GLY A 528 2.29 19.34 -29.89
N ASN A 529 1.70 18.15 -30.07
CA ASN A 529 0.70 17.85 -31.12
C ASN A 529 -0.75 17.98 -30.65
N LEU A 530 -0.99 18.43 -29.39
CA LEU A 530 -2.32 18.53 -28.79
C LEU A 530 -2.81 19.98 -28.74
N PRO A 531 -4.01 20.31 -29.28
CA PRO A 531 -4.60 21.63 -29.13
C PRO A 531 -4.86 22.00 -27.68
N LYS A 532 -4.61 23.26 -27.29
CA LYS A 532 -4.76 23.71 -25.89
C LYS A 532 -6.20 23.61 -25.36
N ASN A 533 -7.19 23.73 -26.22
CA ASN A 533 -8.62 23.64 -25.87
C ASN A 533 -9.12 22.23 -25.55
N THR A 534 -8.31 21.19 -25.75
CA THR A 534 -8.64 19.82 -25.38
C THR A 534 -8.33 19.49 -23.92
N ILE A 535 -7.57 20.36 -23.21
CA ILE A 535 -7.14 20.11 -21.83
C ILE A 535 -8.07 20.83 -20.87
N HIS A 536 -8.71 20.07 -20.00
CA HIS A 536 -9.57 20.54 -18.92
C HIS A 536 -9.01 20.14 -17.54
N SER A 537 -9.57 20.71 -16.47
CA SER A 537 -9.16 20.42 -15.09
C SER A 537 -9.62 19.04 -14.58
N MET A 538 -10.49 18.34 -15.31
CA MET A 538 -11.01 17.01 -15.00
C MET A 538 -10.89 16.08 -16.20
N ARG A 539 -10.79 14.75 -15.91
CA ARG A 539 -10.55 13.73 -16.95
C ARG A 539 -11.72 13.58 -17.93
N ASN A 540 -12.98 13.57 -17.48
CA ASN A 540 -14.11 13.33 -18.37
C ASN A 540 -14.25 14.41 -19.47
N PRO A 541 -14.25 15.73 -19.14
CA PRO A 541 -14.21 16.78 -20.18
C PRO A 541 -12.98 16.69 -21.08
N THR A 542 -11.81 16.32 -20.51
CA THR A 542 -10.57 16.19 -21.28
C THR A 542 -10.68 15.04 -22.31
N ILE A 543 -11.14 13.86 -21.88
CA ILE A 543 -11.33 12.70 -22.77
C ILE A 543 -12.36 13.02 -23.86
N HIS A 544 -13.47 13.66 -23.49
CA HIS A 544 -14.52 14.02 -24.43
C HIS A 544 -14.02 15.02 -25.49
N ALA A 545 -13.37 16.11 -25.06
CA ALA A 545 -12.79 17.10 -25.98
C ALA A 545 -11.74 16.48 -26.91
N PHE A 546 -10.94 15.54 -26.39
CA PHE A 546 -9.97 14.79 -27.17
C PHE A 546 -10.64 13.93 -28.25
N ARG A 547 -11.67 13.16 -27.87
CA ARG A 547 -12.44 12.33 -28.81
C ARG A 547 -13.07 13.14 -29.91
N LEU A 548 -13.70 14.28 -29.57
CA LEU A 548 -14.27 15.21 -30.58
C LEU A 548 -13.21 15.77 -31.52
N TRP A 549 -12.06 16.16 -31.01
CA TRP A 549 -10.98 16.71 -31.84
C TRP A 549 -10.34 15.66 -32.74
N LYS A 550 -10.11 14.46 -32.18
CA LYS A 550 -9.41 13.39 -32.91
C LYS A 550 -10.31 12.70 -33.92
N ASN A 551 -11.63 12.67 -33.66
CA ASN A 551 -12.66 12.02 -34.46
C ASN A 551 -12.31 10.56 -34.82
N TYR A 552 -11.73 9.83 -33.86
CA TYR A 552 -11.39 8.42 -34.02
C TYR A 552 -12.64 7.55 -34.16
N SER A 553 -12.57 6.51 -34.96
CA SER A 553 -13.43 5.34 -34.80
C SER A 553 -13.07 4.60 -33.51
N THR A 554 -14.00 3.83 -32.96
CA THR A 554 -13.78 3.02 -31.75
C THR A 554 -12.59 2.05 -31.94
N ASP A 555 -12.45 1.49 -33.15
CA ASP A 555 -11.35 0.56 -33.45
C ASP A 555 -9.98 1.26 -33.48
N GLU A 556 -9.89 2.47 -34.02
CA GLU A 556 -8.66 3.26 -34.01
C GLU A 556 -8.25 3.68 -32.60
N GLU A 557 -9.21 4.14 -31.77
CA GLU A 557 -8.95 4.48 -30.37
C GLU A 557 -8.43 3.27 -29.58
N GLN A 558 -8.97 2.09 -29.85
CA GLN A 558 -8.69 0.87 -29.11
C GLN A 558 -7.60 -0.01 -29.73
N ALA A 559 -6.96 0.44 -30.83
CA ALA A 559 -6.01 -0.38 -31.60
C ALA A 559 -4.89 -0.98 -30.71
N ASN A 560 -4.34 -0.19 -29.80
CA ASN A 560 -3.23 -0.56 -28.94
C ASN A 560 -3.66 -1.06 -27.54
N TRP A 561 -4.97 -1.24 -27.31
CA TRP A 561 -5.45 -1.69 -26.03
C TRP A 561 -5.43 -3.22 -25.91
N HIS A 562 -5.28 -3.72 -24.69
CA HIS A 562 -5.46 -5.13 -24.45
C HIS A 562 -6.89 -5.57 -24.79
N ASN A 563 -7.05 -6.72 -25.44
CA ASN A 563 -8.36 -7.19 -25.95
C ASN A 563 -9.44 -7.28 -24.84
N ALA A 564 -9.06 -7.57 -23.60
CA ALA A 564 -9.99 -7.67 -22.48
C ALA A 564 -10.66 -6.34 -22.07
N ILE A 565 -10.08 -5.19 -22.46
CA ILE A 565 -10.64 -3.88 -22.14
C ILE A 565 -11.28 -3.21 -23.36
N LYS A 566 -11.17 -3.78 -24.56
CA LYS A 566 -11.84 -3.28 -25.76
C LYS A 566 -13.37 -3.37 -25.60
N SER A 567 -14.08 -2.41 -26.18
CA SER A 567 -15.53 -2.45 -26.23
C SER A 567 -15.97 -3.48 -27.29
N LYS A 568 -16.97 -4.29 -26.95
CA LYS A 568 -17.57 -5.25 -27.90
C LYS A 568 -18.81 -4.69 -28.61
N ASN A 569 -19.34 -3.55 -28.13
CA ASN A 569 -20.54 -2.91 -28.67
C ASN A 569 -20.36 -1.39 -28.64
N ASP A 570 -20.63 -0.73 -29.74
CA ASP A 570 -20.61 0.74 -29.88
C ASP A 570 -21.61 1.49 -28.98
N LYS A 571 -22.55 0.77 -28.36
CA LYS A 571 -23.58 1.33 -27.45
C LYS A 571 -23.19 1.39 -25.98
N ALA A 572 -22.07 0.83 -25.58
CA ALA A 572 -21.65 0.80 -24.15
C ALA A 572 -21.06 2.13 -23.67
N ASP A 573 -20.78 3.06 -24.56
CA ASP A 573 -20.21 4.38 -24.29
C ASP A 573 -21.25 5.50 -24.45
N GLU A 574 -22.54 5.25 -24.16
CA GLU A 574 -23.52 6.34 -24.00
C GLU A 574 -23.04 7.26 -22.90
N ILE A 575 -22.50 8.40 -23.31
CA ILE A 575 -22.02 9.48 -22.47
C ILE A 575 -23.19 9.94 -21.58
N PRO A 576 -23.11 9.81 -20.23
CA PRO A 576 -24.15 10.33 -19.36
C PRO A 576 -24.37 11.81 -19.63
N SER A 577 -25.60 12.30 -19.51
CA SER A 577 -25.97 13.70 -19.76
C SER A 577 -25.01 14.67 -19.04
N GLN A 578 -24.27 15.43 -19.84
CA GLN A 578 -23.06 16.15 -19.46
C GLN A 578 -23.26 17.29 -18.44
N ASN A 579 -24.45 17.87 -18.34
CA ASN A 579 -24.63 19.16 -17.66
C ASN A 579 -24.86 19.08 -16.13
N ASN A 580 -25.23 17.91 -15.58
CA ASN A 580 -25.57 17.74 -14.15
C ASN A 580 -24.69 16.71 -13.41
N ASP A 581 -23.54 16.36 -13.96
CA ASP A 581 -22.65 15.37 -13.37
C ASP A 581 -21.39 16.05 -12.78
N ILE A 582 -21.13 15.80 -11.50
CA ILE A 582 -19.99 16.35 -10.75
C ILE A 582 -18.62 15.98 -11.35
N PHE A 583 -18.55 14.88 -12.10
CA PHE A 583 -17.31 14.45 -12.76
C PHE A 583 -17.12 15.10 -14.14
N TRP A 584 -18.10 15.86 -14.61
CA TRP A 584 -18.06 16.62 -15.85
C TRP A 584 -17.94 18.12 -15.65
N ASN A 585 -18.54 18.63 -14.56
CA ASN A 585 -18.60 20.07 -14.29
C ASN A 585 -17.76 20.42 -13.04
N PRO A 586 -16.59 21.05 -13.22
CA PRO A 586 -15.72 21.46 -12.11
C PRO A 586 -16.40 22.37 -11.09
N ASN A 587 -17.37 23.20 -11.52
CA ASN A 587 -18.10 24.11 -10.62
C ASN A 587 -19.01 23.30 -9.68
N LEU A 588 -19.78 22.35 -10.21
CA LEU A 588 -20.61 21.46 -9.39
C LEU A 588 -19.76 20.62 -8.43
N ALA A 589 -18.61 20.14 -8.88
CA ALA A 589 -17.66 19.43 -8.03
C ALA A 589 -17.17 20.32 -6.86
N ASN A 590 -16.81 21.56 -7.14
CA ASN A 590 -16.37 22.51 -6.12
C ASN A 590 -17.49 22.92 -5.17
N GLU A 591 -18.72 23.08 -5.64
CA GLU A 591 -19.90 23.33 -4.81
C GLU A 591 -20.17 22.15 -3.86
N LEU A 592 -20.10 20.92 -4.35
CA LEU A 592 -20.25 19.72 -3.51
C LEU A 592 -19.15 19.64 -2.44
N ILE A 593 -17.90 19.90 -2.81
CA ILE A 593 -16.77 19.94 -1.87
C ILE A 593 -17.08 20.94 -0.75
N LYS A 594 -17.38 22.20 -1.09
CA LYS A 594 -17.69 23.26 -0.11
C LYS A 594 -18.87 22.90 0.79
N LYS A 595 -19.94 22.33 0.23
CA LYS A 595 -21.12 21.89 0.98
C LYS A 595 -20.75 20.82 2.01
N VAL A 596 -20.11 19.73 1.59
CA VAL A 596 -19.76 18.62 2.48
C VAL A 596 -18.79 19.07 3.57
N GLU A 597 -17.77 19.87 3.23
CA GLU A 597 -16.82 20.40 4.21
C GLU A 597 -17.51 21.32 5.24
N SER A 598 -18.44 22.18 4.82
CA SER A 598 -19.22 23.04 5.72
C SER A 598 -20.11 22.22 6.67
N GLU A 599 -20.73 21.15 6.19
CA GLU A 599 -21.53 20.21 7.00
C GLU A 599 -20.67 19.49 8.04
N LEU A 600 -19.47 19.06 7.66
CA LEU A 600 -18.51 18.41 8.57
C LEU A 600 -18.04 19.35 9.68
N VAL A 601 -17.76 20.63 9.35
CA VAL A 601 -17.40 21.67 10.33
C VAL A 601 -18.54 21.96 11.28
N SER A 602 -19.78 22.06 10.79
CA SER A 602 -20.96 22.31 11.62
C SER A 602 -21.26 21.16 12.57
N LYS A 603 -21.16 19.89 12.11
CA LYS A 603 -21.30 18.69 12.95
C LYS A 603 -20.25 18.66 14.06
N LYS A 604 -18.99 19.00 13.75
CA LYS A 604 -17.90 19.09 14.75
C LYS A 604 -18.19 20.19 15.80
N LYS A 605 -18.76 21.35 15.41
CA LYS A 605 -19.13 22.43 16.35
C LYS A 605 -20.30 22.04 17.26
N ILE A 606 -21.34 21.35 16.75
CA ILE A 606 -22.47 20.87 17.53
C ILE A 606 -22.03 19.83 18.57
N THR A 607 -21.17 18.91 18.16
CA THR A 607 -20.60 17.91 19.07
C THR A 607 -19.76 18.55 20.18
N LYS A 608 -19.02 19.62 19.85
CA LYS A 608 -18.23 20.39 20.82
C LYS A 608 -19.09 21.13 21.83
N LYS A 609 -20.15 21.84 21.37
CA LYS A 609 -21.14 22.49 22.25
C LYS A 609 -21.91 21.50 23.13
N GLY A 610 -22.28 20.33 22.59
CA GLY A 610 -22.93 19.27 23.35
C GLY A 610 -22.05 18.61 24.41
N ILE A 611 -20.74 18.67 24.25
CA ILE A 611 -19.76 18.23 25.26
C ILE A 611 -19.52 19.31 26.32
N GLU A 612 -19.51 20.58 25.92
CA GLU A 612 -19.35 21.73 26.85
C GLU A 612 -20.62 21.96 27.69
N ALA A 613 -21.81 21.73 27.13
CA ALA A 613 -23.08 21.80 27.85
C ALA A 613 -23.30 20.62 28.84
N LYS A 614 -22.51 19.54 28.72
CA LYS A 614 -22.52 18.38 29.64
C LYS A 614 -21.36 18.41 30.66
N LYS A 615 -20.52 19.42 30.61
CA LYS A 615 -19.54 19.79 31.64
C LYS A 615 -20.13 20.81 32.61
#